data_7ce4f1c8ff882f4be61b47d3973d455d
#
_entry.id   7ce4f1c8ff882f4be61b47d3973d455d
#
_cell.length_a   1.000
_cell.length_b   1.000
_cell.length_c   1.000
_cell.angle_alpha   90.00
_cell.angle_beta   90.00
_cell.angle_gamma   90.00
#
_symmetry.space_group_name_H-M   'P 1'
#
loop_
_entity.id
_entity.type
_entity.pdbx_description
1 polymer ?
#
loop_
_entity_poly.entity_id
_entity_poly.type
_entity_poly.pdbx_seq_one_letter_code
_entity_poly.pdbx_strand_id
1 'polypeptide(L)'
;MTTEPQRQPRASANASPGPVSAIAVVIPAYNSARTLGAALASVAAQTLTPVAVVVGDDHSDDGTAALAARWQGLLPVEVVRLERNAGPAAARRAAIARIDAPLIALLDADDVWLPDHLASLAALHARTGGIVCADALRWHPGEGVRRATQRDHFPIPAPEHQVLDILRHNFVSIGALFPRAAYEDAGGFRDGVSGAEDWDLWIRLIRAGLRVHGIGAPTLLYRVDSRGLSHRTDIFDTYARVLERAVQEAGDDQQRAVAREALGWMRSQRALGAAYGHARAHRPWKARRAALACLPGSPRFVLEASLILASPSLAVRIGDAARRRRW
;
A
#
# COMPACT_ATOMS: atom_id res chain seq x y z
N MET A 1 42.93 -42.85 16.52
CA MET A 1 42.18 -41.79 15.83
C MET A 1 40.70 -42.06 16.04
N THR A 2 40.16 -41.46 17.10
CA THR A 2 38.76 -41.62 17.50
C THR A 2 37.99 -40.41 17.01
N THR A 3 37.04 -40.64 16.09
CA THR A 3 36.15 -39.62 15.52
C THR A 3 35.02 -39.32 16.49
N GLU A 4 34.96 -38.09 16.96
CA GLU A 4 33.89 -37.56 17.79
C GLU A 4 32.60 -37.33 16.97
N PRO A 5 31.41 -37.72 17.43
CA PRO A 5 30.16 -37.51 16.70
C PRO A 5 29.69 -36.06 16.83
N GLN A 6 29.46 -35.40 15.69
CA GLN A 6 28.86 -34.05 15.60
C GLN A 6 27.46 -34.04 16.22
N ARG A 7 27.26 -33.18 17.22
CA ARG A 7 25.96 -32.88 17.82
C ARG A 7 25.12 -32.05 16.84
N GLN A 8 24.05 -32.59 16.35
CA GLN A 8 22.97 -31.85 15.70
C GLN A 8 22.29 -30.91 16.71
N PRO A 9 21.94 -29.66 16.35
CA PRO A 9 21.17 -28.79 17.21
C PRO A 9 19.73 -29.31 17.36
N ARG A 10 19.32 -29.58 18.57
CA ARG A 10 17.92 -29.91 18.90
C ARG A 10 17.06 -28.70 18.63
N ALA A 11 16.08 -28.85 17.72
CA ALA A 11 14.98 -27.92 17.56
C ALA A 11 14.21 -27.84 18.88
N SER A 12 14.22 -26.69 19.56
CA SER A 12 13.39 -26.45 20.75
C SER A 12 11.96 -26.17 20.28
N ALA A 13 11.14 -27.22 20.23
CA ALA A 13 9.70 -27.06 20.21
C ALA A 13 9.25 -26.65 21.64
N ASN A 14 8.37 -25.63 21.69
CA ASN A 14 7.74 -24.94 22.82
C ASN A 14 8.42 -23.66 23.30
N ALA A 15 8.44 -22.63 22.41
CA ALA A 15 8.44 -21.27 22.90
C ALA A 15 6.97 -20.92 23.27
N SER A 16 6.69 -20.71 24.55
CA SER A 16 5.47 -20.04 25.03
C SER A 16 5.33 -18.70 24.24
N PRO A 17 4.13 -18.28 23.86
CA PRO A 17 3.98 -16.98 23.22
C PRO A 17 4.56 -15.92 24.14
N GLY A 18 5.64 -15.28 23.70
CA GLY A 18 6.24 -14.15 24.41
C GLY A 18 5.19 -13.06 24.62
N PRO A 19 5.42 -12.11 25.54
CA PRO A 19 4.48 -11.02 25.79
C PRO A 19 4.11 -10.36 24.46
N VAL A 20 2.80 -10.11 24.26
CA VAL A 20 2.29 -9.42 23.06
C VAL A 20 3.10 -8.14 22.91
N SER A 21 3.91 -8.04 21.87
CA SER A 21 4.76 -6.87 21.66
C SER A 21 3.92 -5.62 21.57
N ALA A 22 4.36 -4.52 22.21
CA ALA A 22 3.67 -3.25 22.18
C ALA A 22 3.50 -2.75 20.72
N ILE A 23 2.27 -2.42 20.36
CA ILE A 23 1.92 -1.95 19.01
C ILE A 23 1.51 -0.48 19.11
N ALA A 24 2.10 0.36 18.26
CA ALA A 24 1.64 1.72 18.03
C ALA A 24 0.91 1.82 16.68
N VAL A 25 -0.15 2.63 16.64
CA VAL A 25 -0.93 2.90 15.44
C VAL A 25 -0.52 4.25 14.86
N VAL A 26 -0.28 4.30 13.56
CA VAL A 26 0.05 5.51 12.80
C VAL A 26 -1.05 5.82 11.82
N ILE A 27 -1.58 7.05 11.90
CA ILE A 27 -2.67 7.52 11.04
C ILE A 27 -2.21 8.80 10.32
N PRO A 28 -1.85 8.76 9.03
CA PRO A 28 -1.62 9.97 8.26
C PRO A 28 -2.98 10.61 7.95
N ALA A 29 -3.10 11.93 8.11
CA ALA A 29 -4.34 12.66 7.89
C ALA A 29 -4.10 13.96 7.14
N TYR A 30 -4.90 14.24 6.12
CA TYR A 30 -4.99 15.52 5.45
C TYR A 30 -6.42 15.82 5.06
N ASN A 31 -7.00 16.88 5.60
CA ASN A 31 -8.39 17.28 5.38
C ASN A 31 -9.36 16.09 5.56
N SER A 32 -9.19 15.36 6.67
CA SER A 32 -9.86 14.10 6.98
C SER A 32 -10.90 14.20 8.09
N ALA A 33 -11.36 15.42 8.46
CA ALA A 33 -12.31 15.63 9.56
C ALA A 33 -13.61 14.81 9.40
N ARG A 34 -13.99 14.48 8.15
CA ARG A 34 -15.21 13.69 7.86
C ARG A 34 -15.05 12.18 8.09
N THR A 35 -13.84 11.65 8.10
CA THR A 35 -13.56 10.20 8.12
C THR A 35 -12.75 9.78 9.34
N LEU A 36 -11.81 10.60 9.79
CA LEU A 36 -10.88 10.31 10.88
C LEU A 36 -11.59 9.86 12.18
N GLY A 37 -12.78 10.42 12.47
CA GLY A 37 -13.56 9.99 13.65
C GLY A 37 -13.95 8.52 13.61
N ALA A 38 -14.31 7.97 12.44
CA ALA A 38 -14.61 6.56 12.27
C ALA A 38 -13.34 5.69 12.38
N ALA A 39 -12.22 6.15 11.83
CA ALA A 39 -10.93 5.47 11.96
C ALA A 39 -10.51 5.36 13.45
N LEU A 40 -10.56 6.47 14.20
CA LEU A 40 -10.22 6.49 15.63
C LEU A 40 -11.21 5.65 16.47
N ALA A 41 -12.51 5.70 16.17
CA ALA A 41 -13.49 4.84 16.82
C ALA A 41 -13.19 3.34 16.61
N SER A 42 -12.72 2.97 15.42
CA SER A 42 -12.34 1.59 15.12
C SER A 42 -11.09 1.13 15.87
N VAL A 43 -10.16 2.06 16.15
CA VAL A 43 -9.01 1.79 17.03
C VAL A 43 -9.45 1.63 18.48
N ALA A 44 -10.37 2.49 18.96
CA ALA A 44 -10.91 2.38 20.32
C ALA A 44 -11.70 1.08 20.56
N ALA A 45 -12.30 0.51 19.50
CA ALA A 45 -13.06 -0.73 19.54
C ALA A 45 -12.19 -1.99 19.42
N GLN A 46 -10.86 -1.88 19.31
CA GLN A 46 -9.98 -3.04 19.19
C GLN A 46 -9.95 -3.89 20.46
N THR A 47 -9.99 -5.21 20.31
CA THR A 47 -9.83 -6.18 21.41
C THR A 47 -8.41 -6.18 21.98
N LEU A 48 -7.41 -5.79 21.19
CA LEU A 48 -6.05 -5.50 21.63
C LEU A 48 -5.80 -3.98 21.58
N THR A 49 -5.69 -3.36 22.74
CA THR A 49 -5.45 -1.90 22.85
C THR A 49 -4.02 -1.55 22.41
N PRO A 50 -3.81 -0.61 21.49
CA PRO A 50 -2.48 -0.14 21.14
C PRO A 50 -1.88 0.69 22.28
N VAL A 51 -0.54 0.69 22.40
CA VAL A 51 0.17 1.49 23.42
C VAL A 51 0.27 2.96 23.08
N ALA A 52 0.14 3.31 21.80
CA ALA A 52 0.09 4.68 21.29
C ALA A 52 -0.70 4.73 19.99
N VAL A 53 -1.34 5.88 19.75
CA VAL A 53 -1.97 6.24 18.47
C VAL A 53 -1.43 7.59 18.05
N VAL A 54 -0.70 7.67 16.95
CA VAL A 54 -0.14 8.95 16.51
C VAL A 54 -0.77 9.36 15.19
N VAL A 55 -1.47 10.49 15.21
CA VAL A 55 -2.05 11.12 14.02
C VAL A 55 -1.05 12.12 13.45
N GLY A 56 -0.52 11.84 12.26
CA GLY A 56 0.29 12.78 11.50
C GLY A 56 -0.60 13.67 10.64
N ASP A 57 -0.86 14.90 11.11
CA ASP A 57 -1.67 15.88 10.38
C ASP A 57 -0.82 16.65 9.37
N ASP A 58 -1.04 16.40 8.09
CA ASP A 58 -0.31 16.99 6.98
C ASP A 58 -0.79 18.42 6.64
N HIS A 59 -0.86 19.28 7.68
CA HIS A 59 -1.28 20.68 7.56
C HIS A 59 -2.74 20.86 7.12
N SER A 60 -3.66 20.15 7.78
CA SER A 60 -5.10 20.26 7.49
C SER A 60 -5.68 21.63 7.90
N ASP A 61 -6.71 22.09 7.17
CA ASP A 61 -7.47 23.33 7.43
C ASP A 61 -8.96 23.09 7.77
N ASP A 62 -9.42 21.83 7.76
CA ASP A 62 -10.81 21.41 7.96
C ASP A 62 -11.17 21.01 9.41
N GLY A 63 -10.26 21.20 10.37
CA GLY A 63 -10.46 20.80 11.76
C GLY A 63 -10.01 19.37 12.10
N THR A 64 -9.32 18.66 11.20
CA THR A 64 -8.79 17.30 11.40
C THR A 64 -7.99 17.17 12.69
N ALA A 65 -7.00 18.06 12.94
CA ALA A 65 -6.17 18.02 14.14
C ALA A 65 -6.98 18.20 15.43
N ALA A 66 -7.92 19.15 15.43
CA ALA A 66 -8.79 19.41 16.58
C ALA A 66 -9.73 18.23 16.87
N LEU A 67 -10.22 17.55 15.83
CA LEU A 67 -11.01 16.33 15.97
C LEU A 67 -10.17 15.20 16.59
N ALA A 68 -8.96 14.96 16.10
CA ALA A 68 -8.07 13.95 16.65
C ALA A 68 -7.76 14.18 18.15
N ALA A 69 -7.48 15.41 18.54
CA ALA A 69 -7.18 15.78 19.92
C ALA A 69 -8.33 15.46 20.91
N ARG A 70 -9.59 15.43 20.46
CA ARG A 70 -10.73 15.06 21.31
C ARG A 70 -10.72 13.61 21.77
N TRP A 71 -9.93 12.74 21.11
CA TRP A 71 -9.83 11.33 21.48
C TRP A 71 -8.81 11.05 22.59
N GLN A 72 -8.03 12.04 23.03
CA GLN A 72 -7.01 11.89 24.08
C GLN A 72 -7.54 11.35 25.42
N GLY A 73 -8.82 11.50 25.70
CA GLY A 73 -9.45 10.91 26.90
C GLY A 73 -9.87 9.43 26.74
N LEU A 74 -9.91 8.92 25.52
CA LEU A 74 -10.39 7.57 25.20
C LEU A 74 -9.28 6.66 24.66
N LEU A 75 -8.28 7.23 24.01
CA LEU A 75 -7.14 6.55 23.41
C LEU A 75 -5.85 7.30 23.77
N PRO A 76 -4.69 6.63 23.79
CA PRO A 76 -3.39 7.29 23.93
C PRO A 76 -3.01 8.02 22.63
N VAL A 77 -3.80 9.03 22.23
CA VAL A 77 -3.63 9.78 20.98
C VAL A 77 -2.64 10.92 21.16
N GLU A 78 -1.67 11.00 20.27
CA GLU A 78 -0.84 12.18 20.03
C GLU A 78 -1.12 12.71 18.61
N VAL A 79 -1.15 14.04 18.45
CA VAL A 79 -1.30 14.69 17.14
C VAL A 79 -0.01 15.43 16.80
N VAL A 80 0.60 15.07 15.68
CA VAL A 80 1.79 15.74 15.14
C VAL A 80 1.40 16.47 13.89
N ARG A 81 1.31 17.80 13.97
CA ARG A 81 0.95 18.65 12.83
C ARG A 81 2.20 19.13 12.10
N LEU A 82 2.23 18.96 10.78
CA LEU A 82 3.30 19.46 9.93
C LEU A 82 3.13 20.97 9.67
N GLU A 83 4.23 21.68 9.42
CA GLU A 83 4.23 23.11 9.10
C GLU A 83 3.62 23.43 7.73
N ARG A 84 3.64 22.46 6.81
CA ARG A 84 3.08 22.54 5.44
C ARG A 84 2.63 21.18 4.97
N ASN A 85 1.75 21.15 3.99
CA ASN A 85 1.40 19.91 3.31
C ASN A 85 2.66 19.35 2.57
N ALA A 86 3.09 18.17 2.97
CA ALA A 86 4.28 17.49 2.45
C ALA A 86 3.98 16.03 2.00
N GLY A 87 2.71 15.63 2.06
CA GLY A 87 2.21 14.34 1.62
C GLY A 87 2.24 13.24 2.69
N PRO A 88 1.55 12.11 2.43
CA PRO A 88 1.33 11.06 3.42
C PRO A 88 2.62 10.40 3.92
N ALA A 89 3.67 10.34 3.11
CA ALA A 89 4.99 9.86 3.55
C ALA A 89 5.57 10.71 4.67
N ALA A 90 5.50 12.05 4.53
CA ALA A 90 5.99 12.98 5.55
C ALA A 90 5.15 12.90 6.83
N ALA A 91 3.82 12.82 6.70
CA ALA A 91 2.90 12.65 7.83
C ALA A 91 3.19 11.36 8.61
N ARG A 92 3.36 10.21 7.90
CA ARG A 92 3.73 8.95 8.55
C ARG A 92 5.10 9.01 9.20
N ARG A 93 6.12 9.61 8.57
CA ARG A 93 7.45 9.78 9.19
C ARG A 93 7.38 10.60 10.46
N ALA A 94 6.69 11.74 10.44
CA ALA A 94 6.53 12.59 11.60
C ALA A 94 5.82 11.88 12.76
N ALA A 95 4.80 11.09 12.45
CA ALA A 95 4.10 10.27 13.43
C ALA A 95 4.98 9.15 13.99
N ILE A 96 5.70 8.42 13.15
CA ILE A 96 6.58 7.32 13.58
C ILE A 96 7.73 7.82 14.46
N ALA A 97 8.24 9.02 14.21
CA ALA A 97 9.30 9.63 15.02
C ALA A 97 8.88 9.90 16.49
N ARG A 98 7.58 9.86 16.80
CA ARG A 98 7.03 10.02 18.16
C ARG A 98 6.83 8.69 18.89
N ILE A 99 7.03 7.57 18.21
CA ILE A 99 6.70 6.24 18.70
C ILE A 99 7.92 5.59 19.35
N ASP A 100 7.70 5.04 20.53
CA ASP A 100 8.66 4.14 21.20
C ASP A 100 8.02 2.76 21.42
N ALA A 101 7.54 2.16 20.34
CA ALA A 101 6.98 0.81 20.34
C ALA A 101 7.70 -0.05 19.29
N PRO A 102 7.95 -1.35 19.57
CA PRO A 102 8.67 -2.24 18.66
C PRO A 102 7.90 -2.55 17.37
N LEU A 103 6.56 -2.44 17.40
CA LEU A 103 5.71 -2.73 16.25
C LEU A 103 4.87 -1.52 15.86
N ILE A 104 4.76 -1.28 14.56
CA ILE A 104 3.96 -0.22 13.96
C ILE A 104 2.84 -0.84 13.14
N ALA A 105 1.61 -0.39 13.35
CA ALA A 105 0.46 -0.69 12.52
C ALA A 105 0.00 0.58 11.78
N LEU A 106 -0.24 0.49 10.48
CA LEU A 106 -0.74 1.62 9.67
C LEU A 106 -2.25 1.55 9.54
N LEU A 107 -2.91 2.70 9.67
CA LEU A 107 -4.32 2.90 9.38
C LEU A 107 -4.50 4.20 8.61
N ASP A 108 -5.13 4.17 7.45
CA ASP A 108 -5.46 5.40 6.75
C ASP A 108 -6.68 6.09 7.38
N ALA A 109 -6.70 7.43 7.35
CA ALA A 109 -7.70 8.25 8.05
C ALA A 109 -9.13 8.08 7.51
N ASP A 110 -9.32 7.34 6.43
CA ASP A 110 -10.61 7.06 5.80
C ASP A 110 -11.02 5.58 5.84
N ASP A 111 -10.17 4.70 6.41
CA ASP A 111 -10.43 3.29 6.59
C ASP A 111 -10.96 2.96 8.00
N VAL A 112 -11.49 1.74 8.16
CA VAL A 112 -12.08 1.26 9.43
C VAL A 112 -11.62 -0.16 9.72
N TRP A 113 -11.03 -0.41 10.88
CA TRP A 113 -10.69 -1.73 11.35
C TRP A 113 -11.89 -2.45 11.99
N LEU A 114 -11.99 -3.76 11.80
CA LEU A 114 -12.88 -4.60 12.59
C LEU A 114 -12.25 -4.88 13.97
N PRO A 115 -13.04 -5.26 15.00
CA PRO A 115 -12.57 -5.30 16.40
C PRO A 115 -11.34 -6.18 16.65
N ASP A 116 -11.15 -7.26 15.90
CA ASP A 116 -10.04 -8.21 16.08
C ASP A 116 -8.83 -7.94 15.18
N HIS A 117 -8.77 -6.80 14.51
CA HIS A 117 -7.71 -6.52 13.54
C HIS A 117 -6.32 -6.56 14.18
N LEU A 118 -6.07 -5.74 15.20
CA LEU A 118 -4.77 -5.70 15.88
C LEU A 118 -4.42 -7.01 16.57
N ALA A 119 -5.38 -7.65 17.24
CA ALA A 119 -5.16 -8.93 17.90
C ALA A 119 -4.75 -10.02 16.89
N SER A 120 -5.41 -10.07 15.74
CA SER A 120 -5.11 -11.03 14.68
C SER A 120 -3.74 -10.79 14.05
N LEU A 121 -3.37 -9.52 13.77
CA LEU A 121 -2.04 -9.17 13.27
C LEU A 121 -0.95 -9.52 14.30
N ALA A 122 -1.15 -9.19 15.59
CA ALA A 122 -0.21 -9.48 16.65
C ALA A 122 0.03 -10.99 16.80
N ALA A 123 -1.05 -11.77 16.78
CA ALA A 123 -0.97 -13.24 16.89
C ALA A 123 -0.24 -13.86 15.69
N LEU A 124 -0.46 -13.33 14.47
CA LEU A 124 0.27 -13.80 13.29
C LEU A 124 1.74 -13.39 13.36
N HIS A 125 2.03 -12.13 13.68
CA HIS A 125 3.41 -11.63 13.81
C HIS A 125 4.22 -12.41 14.85
N ALA A 126 3.63 -12.72 15.99
CA ALA A 126 4.30 -13.52 17.04
C ALA A 126 4.75 -14.90 16.55
N ARG A 127 4.05 -15.49 15.58
CA ARG A 127 4.40 -16.80 14.99
C ARG A 127 5.36 -16.72 13.81
N THR A 128 5.29 -15.67 13.02
CA THR A 128 5.95 -15.62 11.71
C THR A 128 7.03 -14.55 11.61
N GLY A 129 6.97 -13.52 12.47
CA GLY A 129 7.77 -12.32 12.31
C GLY A 129 7.41 -11.53 11.02
N GLY A 130 8.30 -10.65 10.60
CA GLY A 130 8.19 -9.93 9.34
C GLY A 130 7.03 -8.94 9.25
N ILE A 131 6.49 -8.76 8.06
CA ILE A 131 5.33 -7.91 7.77
C ILE A 131 4.09 -8.79 7.83
N VAL A 132 3.06 -8.37 8.55
CA VAL A 132 1.78 -9.06 8.57
C VAL A 132 0.67 -8.12 8.13
N CYS A 133 -0.26 -8.60 7.32
CA CYS A 133 -1.38 -7.79 6.86
C CYS A 133 -2.67 -8.61 6.75
N ALA A 134 -3.79 -7.93 6.92
CA ALA A 134 -5.11 -8.51 6.74
C ALA A 134 -5.61 -8.32 5.30
N ASP A 135 -6.65 -9.05 4.95
CA ASP A 135 -7.46 -8.73 3.77
C ASP A 135 -8.42 -7.56 4.07
N ALA A 136 -8.89 -6.90 3.04
CA ALA A 136 -9.78 -5.75 3.13
C ALA A 136 -11.06 -5.97 2.33
N LEU A 137 -12.20 -5.68 2.94
CA LEU A 137 -13.47 -5.52 2.23
C LEU A 137 -13.58 -4.13 1.63
N ARG A 138 -13.97 -4.03 0.38
CA ARG A 138 -14.14 -2.73 -0.29
C ARG A 138 -15.47 -2.11 0.12
N TRP A 139 -15.40 -0.95 0.75
CA TRP A 139 -16.57 -0.19 1.19
C TRP A 139 -16.79 1.04 0.30
N HIS A 140 -17.92 1.08 -0.34
CA HIS A 140 -18.38 2.21 -1.15
C HIS A 140 -19.40 3.02 -0.34
N PRO A 141 -19.09 4.26 0.09
CA PRO A 141 -20.03 5.09 0.84
C PRO A 141 -21.32 5.30 0.06
N GLY A 142 -22.47 4.99 0.69
CA GLY A 142 -23.79 5.08 0.05
C GLY A 142 -24.22 3.82 -0.73
N GLU A 143 -23.30 2.93 -1.11
CA GLU A 143 -23.61 1.69 -1.82
C GLU A 143 -23.42 0.43 -0.95
N GLY A 144 -22.68 0.54 0.15
CA GLY A 144 -22.42 -0.57 1.06
C GLY A 144 -21.07 -1.27 0.83
N VAL A 145 -20.91 -2.44 1.44
CA VAL A 145 -19.70 -3.26 1.38
C VAL A 145 -19.82 -4.28 0.25
N ARG A 146 -18.84 -4.34 -0.63
CA ARG A 146 -18.78 -5.36 -1.69
C ARG A 146 -18.02 -6.60 -1.19
N ARG A 147 -18.48 -7.79 -1.58
CA ARG A 147 -17.87 -9.07 -1.16
C ARG A 147 -16.48 -9.32 -1.75
N ALA A 148 -16.13 -8.70 -2.90
CA ALA A 148 -14.81 -8.82 -3.47
C ALA A 148 -13.77 -8.21 -2.52
N THR A 149 -12.81 -9.01 -2.12
CA THR A 149 -11.71 -8.60 -1.25
C THR A 149 -10.54 -8.06 -2.07
N GLN A 150 -9.59 -7.39 -1.40
CA GLN A 150 -8.39 -6.94 -2.07
C GLN A 150 -7.53 -8.14 -2.54
N ARG A 151 -7.52 -9.24 -1.78
CA ARG A 151 -6.74 -10.44 -2.10
C ARG A 151 -7.28 -11.26 -3.26
N ASP A 152 -8.55 -11.11 -3.61
CA ASP A 152 -9.09 -11.70 -4.84
C ASP A 152 -8.35 -11.19 -6.07
N HIS A 153 -7.76 -9.99 -5.97
CA HIS A 153 -6.99 -9.36 -7.05
C HIS A 153 -5.47 -9.45 -6.85
N PHE A 154 -5.00 -9.43 -5.59
CA PHE A 154 -3.58 -9.38 -5.23
C PHE A 154 -3.28 -10.38 -4.09
N PRO A 155 -3.22 -11.68 -4.37
CA PRO A 155 -2.86 -12.69 -3.38
C PRO A 155 -1.42 -12.47 -2.90
N ILE A 156 -1.15 -12.80 -1.63
CA ILE A 156 0.23 -12.80 -1.11
C ILE A 156 0.96 -13.99 -1.72
N PRO A 157 2.06 -13.76 -2.44
CA PRO A 157 2.86 -14.84 -3.02
C PRO A 157 3.54 -15.70 -1.95
N ALA A 158 3.95 -16.91 -2.32
CA ALA A 158 4.81 -17.74 -1.49
C ALA A 158 6.11 -17.00 -1.14
N PRO A 159 6.70 -17.22 0.06
CA PRO A 159 7.83 -16.44 0.56
C PRO A 159 9.01 -16.33 -0.41
N GLU A 160 9.30 -17.40 -1.16
CA GLU A 160 10.39 -17.48 -2.15
C GLU A 160 10.17 -16.58 -3.37
N HIS A 161 8.92 -16.21 -3.67
CA HIS A 161 8.56 -15.38 -4.83
C HIS A 161 8.38 -13.90 -4.48
N GLN A 162 8.25 -13.55 -3.19
CA GLN A 162 7.87 -12.21 -2.76
C GLN A 162 8.83 -11.11 -3.24
N VAL A 163 10.14 -11.38 -3.30
CA VAL A 163 11.14 -10.41 -3.76
C VAL A 163 10.93 -9.98 -5.21
N LEU A 164 10.49 -10.90 -6.06
CA LEU A 164 10.23 -10.60 -7.48
C LEU A 164 8.80 -10.08 -7.68
N ASP A 165 7.84 -10.63 -6.95
CA ASP A 165 6.44 -10.27 -7.16
C ASP A 165 6.09 -8.90 -6.61
N ILE A 166 6.76 -8.44 -5.52
CA ILE A 166 6.58 -7.06 -5.04
C ILE A 166 7.04 -6.02 -6.07
N LEU A 167 7.95 -6.38 -6.99
CA LEU A 167 8.36 -5.51 -8.08
C LEU A 167 7.33 -5.42 -9.21
N ARG A 168 6.40 -6.38 -9.29
CA ARG A 168 5.33 -6.40 -10.30
C ARG A 168 4.09 -5.67 -9.81
N HIS A 169 3.74 -5.84 -8.55
CA HIS A 169 2.57 -5.21 -7.94
C HIS A 169 2.68 -5.17 -6.42
N ASN A 170 2.04 -4.17 -5.82
CA ASN A 170 1.94 -4.08 -4.37
C ASN A 170 0.87 -5.07 -3.85
N PHE A 171 1.31 -6.17 -3.24
CA PHE A 171 0.43 -7.16 -2.61
C PHE A 171 0.30 -6.98 -1.09
N VAL A 172 0.96 -5.99 -0.50
CA VAL A 172 0.83 -5.67 0.92
C VAL A 172 -0.31 -4.69 1.08
N SER A 173 -1.35 -5.10 1.82
CA SER A 173 -2.49 -4.23 2.09
C SER A 173 -2.12 -3.11 3.06
N ILE A 174 -2.83 -2.01 2.96
CA ILE A 174 -2.81 -0.90 3.91
C ILE A 174 -3.03 -1.41 5.32
N GLY A 175 -3.18 -1.33 6.31
CA GLY A 175 -3.46 -2.01 7.58
C GLY A 175 -2.39 -3.06 7.93
N ALA A 176 -1.16 -2.86 7.45
CA ALA A 176 -0.06 -3.74 7.74
C ALA A 176 0.58 -3.41 9.09
N LEU A 177 1.08 -4.47 9.76
CA LEU A 177 1.90 -4.37 10.96
C LEU A 177 3.31 -4.87 10.64
N PHE A 178 4.33 -4.14 11.10
CA PHE A 178 5.73 -4.44 10.84
C PHE A 178 6.65 -3.97 11.98
N PRO A 179 7.88 -4.53 12.10
CA PRO A 179 8.85 -4.10 13.10
C PRO A 179 9.38 -2.68 12.83
N ARG A 180 9.38 -1.83 13.88
CA ARG A 180 9.95 -0.48 13.82
C ARG A 180 11.44 -0.49 13.46
N ALA A 181 12.21 -1.39 14.04
CA ALA A 181 13.64 -1.52 13.73
C ALA A 181 13.88 -1.75 12.23
N ALA A 182 13.12 -2.65 11.60
CA ALA A 182 13.25 -2.89 10.17
C ALA A 182 12.87 -1.66 9.32
N TYR A 183 11.88 -0.87 9.75
CA TYR A 183 11.54 0.40 9.12
C TYR A 183 12.70 1.40 9.21
N GLU A 184 13.34 1.52 10.37
CA GLU A 184 14.48 2.41 10.63
C GLU A 184 15.70 1.98 9.80
N ASP A 185 16.05 0.69 9.82
CA ASP A 185 17.16 0.11 9.05
C ASP A 185 16.98 0.31 7.53
N ALA A 186 15.75 0.26 7.06
CA ALA A 186 15.41 0.53 5.65
C ALA A 186 15.41 2.03 5.30
N GLY A 187 15.64 2.94 6.26
CA GLY A 187 15.61 4.39 6.06
C GLY A 187 14.21 5.00 5.95
N GLY A 188 13.17 4.30 6.42
CA GLY A 188 11.80 4.81 6.55
C GLY A 188 11.08 5.11 5.23
N PHE A 189 9.98 5.86 5.31
CA PHE A 189 9.27 6.35 4.13
C PHE A 189 10.10 7.41 3.40
N ARG A 190 10.12 7.36 2.07
CA ARG A 190 10.87 8.28 1.20
C ARG A 190 9.97 9.32 0.54
N ASP A 191 10.54 10.50 0.24
CA ASP A 191 9.84 11.56 -0.50
C ASP A 191 9.78 11.28 -2.01
N GLY A 192 8.90 11.99 -2.71
CA GLY A 192 8.81 11.98 -4.17
C GLY A 192 7.99 10.82 -4.77
N VAL A 193 7.36 10.00 -3.93
CA VAL A 193 6.53 8.85 -4.34
C VAL A 193 5.15 8.86 -3.65
N SER A 194 4.60 10.04 -3.40
CA SER A 194 3.30 10.23 -2.73
C SER A 194 2.17 9.47 -3.44
N GLY A 195 1.49 8.60 -2.73
CA GLY A 195 0.46 7.67 -3.21
C GLY A 195 1.00 6.29 -3.61
N ALA A 196 2.32 6.04 -3.40
CA ALA A 196 2.97 4.73 -3.52
C ALA A 196 4.18 4.62 -2.57
N GLU A 197 4.21 5.43 -1.53
CA GLU A 197 5.28 5.45 -0.52
C GLU A 197 5.32 4.15 0.30
N ASP A 198 4.19 3.52 0.47
CA ASP A 198 4.05 2.20 1.06
C ASP A 198 4.71 1.13 0.18
N TRP A 199 4.44 1.14 -1.12
CA TRP A 199 5.04 0.19 -2.06
C TRP A 199 6.57 0.33 -2.12
N ASP A 200 7.09 1.56 -2.15
CA ASP A 200 8.54 1.82 -2.06
C ASP A 200 9.15 1.23 -0.77
N LEU A 201 8.47 1.40 0.37
CA LEU A 201 8.89 0.83 1.65
C LEU A 201 8.86 -0.70 1.63
N TRP A 202 7.76 -1.31 1.15
CA TRP A 202 7.62 -2.77 1.10
C TRP A 202 8.68 -3.43 0.22
N ILE A 203 9.01 -2.84 -0.94
CA ILE A 203 10.09 -3.33 -1.79
C ILE A 203 11.41 -3.40 -1.00
N ARG A 204 11.76 -2.36 -0.25
CA ARG A 204 13.01 -2.32 0.52
C ARG A 204 13.01 -3.30 1.69
N LEU A 205 11.92 -3.39 2.44
CA LEU A 205 11.80 -4.32 3.56
C LEU A 205 11.88 -5.80 3.10
N ILE A 206 11.19 -6.14 2.01
CA ILE A 206 11.19 -7.50 1.46
C ILE A 206 12.56 -7.86 0.90
N ARG A 207 13.25 -6.93 0.24
CA ARG A 207 14.64 -7.09 -0.20
C ARG A 207 15.62 -7.26 0.95
N ALA A 208 15.37 -6.57 2.07
CA ALA A 208 16.15 -6.73 3.31
C ALA A 208 15.89 -8.07 4.04
N GLY A 209 15.04 -8.93 3.48
CA GLY A 209 14.80 -10.28 3.99
C GLY A 209 13.50 -10.47 4.77
N LEU A 210 12.73 -9.41 5.01
CA LEU A 210 11.42 -9.59 5.65
C LEU A 210 10.47 -10.36 4.73
N ARG A 211 9.59 -11.14 5.34
CA ARG A 211 8.53 -11.86 4.62
C ARG A 211 7.17 -11.28 4.99
N VAL A 212 6.24 -11.35 4.04
CA VAL A 212 4.86 -10.90 4.21
C VAL A 212 3.99 -12.12 4.48
N HIS A 213 3.21 -12.04 5.54
CA HIS A 213 2.23 -13.05 5.92
C HIS A 213 0.85 -12.43 6.01
N GLY A 214 -0.17 -13.17 5.63
CA GLY A 214 -1.53 -12.66 5.58
C GLY A 214 -2.50 -13.39 6.49
N ILE A 215 -3.41 -12.63 7.09
CA ILE A 215 -4.60 -13.19 7.71
C ILE A 215 -5.57 -13.57 6.59
N GLY A 216 -6.14 -14.79 6.66
CA GLY A 216 -7.07 -15.29 5.64
C GLY A 216 -8.45 -14.62 5.64
N ALA A 217 -8.81 -13.92 6.72
CA ALA A 217 -10.09 -13.23 6.87
C ALA A 217 -9.92 -11.71 6.70
N PRO A 218 -10.87 -11.02 6.09
CA PRO A 218 -10.86 -9.56 6.02
C PRO A 218 -11.18 -8.98 7.41
N THR A 219 -10.31 -8.12 7.90
CA THR A 219 -10.49 -7.40 9.17
C THR A 219 -10.38 -5.89 9.01
N LEU A 220 -10.43 -5.39 7.75
CA LEU A 220 -10.35 -3.99 7.38
C LEU A 220 -11.47 -3.66 6.38
N LEU A 221 -12.12 -2.52 6.56
CA LEU A 221 -12.98 -1.89 5.58
C LEU A 221 -12.19 -0.81 4.85
N TYR A 222 -11.82 -1.09 3.60
CA TYR A 222 -11.14 -0.14 2.73
C TYR A 222 -12.16 0.76 2.04
N ARG A 223 -12.09 2.07 2.33
CA ARG A 223 -12.98 3.05 1.69
C ARG A 223 -12.58 3.28 0.23
N VAL A 224 -13.53 3.08 -0.67
CA VAL A 224 -13.36 3.43 -2.09
C VAL A 224 -14.03 4.79 -2.34
N ASP A 225 -13.24 5.85 -2.47
CA ASP A 225 -13.71 7.19 -2.83
C ASP A 225 -13.01 7.62 -4.14
N SER A 226 -13.77 8.13 -5.08
CA SER A 226 -13.24 8.62 -6.38
C SER A 226 -12.25 9.78 -6.25
N ARG A 227 -12.19 10.42 -5.07
CA ARG A 227 -11.25 11.51 -4.73
C ARG A 227 -9.97 11.01 -4.07
N GLY A 228 -9.86 9.71 -3.80
CA GLY A 228 -8.68 9.11 -3.18
C GLY A 228 -7.42 9.23 -4.03
N LEU A 229 -6.24 9.18 -3.39
CA LEU A 229 -4.94 9.28 -4.06
C LEU A 229 -4.74 8.21 -5.14
N SER A 230 -5.28 7.01 -4.97
CA SER A 230 -5.22 5.91 -5.93
C SER A 230 -5.99 6.16 -7.23
N HIS A 231 -6.90 7.15 -7.25
CA HIS A 231 -7.67 7.55 -8.44
C HIS A 231 -7.09 8.77 -9.17
N ARG A 232 -5.94 9.29 -8.73
CA ARG A 232 -5.27 10.41 -9.39
C ARG A 232 -4.80 10.02 -10.78
N THR A 233 -4.88 10.96 -11.72
CA THR A 233 -4.47 10.72 -13.12
C THR A 233 -2.96 10.53 -13.29
N ASP A 234 -2.15 11.00 -12.33
CA ASP A 234 -0.69 10.91 -12.30
C ASP A 234 -0.14 9.73 -11.46
N ILE A 235 -1.01 8.86 -10.96
CA ILE A 235 -0.58 7.74 -10.11
C ILE A 235 0.41 6.80 -10.81
N PHE A 236 0.25 6.59 -12.12
CA PHE A 236 1.20 5.79 -12.90
C PHE A 236 2.59 6.42 -12.99
N ASP A 237 2.69 7.75 -12.90
CA ASP A 237 3.99 8.46 -12.81
C ASP A 237 4.67 8.17 -11.48
N THR A 238 3.88 8.09 -10.41
CA THR A 238 4.40 7.74 -9.08
C THR A 238 4.87 6.28 -9.04
N TYR A 239 4.08 5.35 -9.57
CA TYR A 239 4.49 3.95 -9.69
C TYR A 239 5.75 3.77 -10.55
N ALA A 240 5.86 4.53 -11.64
CA ALA A 240 7.07 4.51 -12.46
C ALA A 240 8.30 4.98 -11.68
N ARG A 241 8.20 6.06 -10.87
CA ARG A 241 9.30 6.51 -10.00
C ARG A 241 9.72 5.48 -8.95
N VAL A 242 8.76 4.77 -8.33
CA VAL A 242 9.08 3.66 -7.41
C VAL A 242 9.88 2.58 -8.14
N LEU A 243 9.43 2.18 -9.34
CA LEU A 243 10.11 1.15 -10.12
C LEU A 243 11.45 1.60 -10.69
N GLU A 244 11.62 2.89 -11.04
CA GLU A 244 12.91 3.46 -11.43
C GLU A 244 13.94 3.32 -10.30
N ARG A 245 13.55 3.65 -9.06
CA ARG A 245 14.38 3.40 -7.88
C ARG A 245 14.67 1.91 -7.69
N ALA A 246 13.64 1.07 -7.83
CA ALA A 246 13.80 -0.37 -7.69
C ALA A 246 14.76 -0.96 -8.73
N VAL A 247 14.83 -0.41 -9.96
CA VAL A 247 15.83 -0.79 -10.99
C VAL A 247 17.24 -0.37 -10.57
N GLN A 248 17.40 0.85 -10.05
CA GLN A 248 18.70 1.38 -9.60
C GLN A 248 19.26 0.62 -8.40
N GLU A 249 18.38 0.25 -7.46
CA GLU A 249 18.72 -0.42 -6.20
C GLU A 249 18.60 -1.96 -6.29
N ALA A 250 18.51 -2.53 -7.49
CA ALA A 250 18.36 -3.99 -7.67
C ALA A 250 19.59 -4.75 -7.17
N GLY A 251 19.38 -5.74 -6.32
CA GLY A 251 20.45 -6.56 -5.73
C GLY A 251 21.09 -7.54 -6.73
N ASP A 252 20.35 -7.90 -7.80
CA ASP A 252 20.81 -8.82 -8.84
C ASP A 252 20.15 -8.49 -10.20
N ASP A 253 20.61 -9.18 -11.25
CA ASP A 253 20.11 -8.96 -12.61
C ASP A 253 18.67 -9.43 -12.81
N GLN A 254 18.21 -10.44 -12.08
CA GLN A 254 16.82 -10.92 -12.15
C GLN A 254 15.86 -9.86 -11.58
N GLN A 255 16.13 -9.32 -10.42
CA GLN A 255 15.35 -8.21 -9.84
C GLN A 255 15.34 -7.01 -10.78
N ARG A 256 16.50 -6.66 -11.36
CA ARG A 256 16.62 -5.55 -12.32
C ARG A 256 15.78 -5.77 -13.56
N ALA A 257 15.77 -6.98 -14.10
CA ALA A 257 14.98 -7.34 -15.27
C ALA A 257 13.47 -7.24 -14.96
N VAL A 258 13.02 -7.81 -13.86
CA VAL A 258 11.60 -7.77 -13.45
C VAL A 258 11.14 -6.33 -13.18
N ALA A 259 11.95 -5.51 -12.49
CA ALA A 259 11.61 -4.12 -12.24
C ALA A 259 11.54 -3.29 -13.54
N ARG A 260 12.43 -3.55 -14.53
CA ARG A 260 12.36 -2.90 -15.86
C ARG A 260 11.13 -3.30 -16.64
N GLU A 261 10.74 -4.57 -16.60
CA GLU A 261 9.50 -5.06 -17.23
C GLU A 261 8.28 -4.36 -16.63
N ALA A 262 8.17 -4.34 -15.30
CA ALA A 262 7.08 -3.66 -14.59
C ALA A 262 7.06 -2.15 -14.90
N LEU A 263 8.22 -1.49 -14.93
CA LEU A 263 8.34 -0.08 -15.32
C LEU A 263 7.85 0.17 -16.75
N GLY A 264 8.22 -0.71 -17.70
CA GLY A 264 7.73 -0.66 -19.07
C GLY A 264 6.21 -0.77 -19.14
N TRP A 265 5.63 -1.68 -18.34
CA TRP A 265 4.18 -1.83 -18.25
C TRP A 265 3.50 -0.57 -17.70
N MET A 266 4.02 0.04 -16.61
CA MET A 266 3.46 1.28 -16.03
C MET A 266 3.52 2.45 -17.02
N ARG A 267 4.63 2.59 -17.75
CA ARG A 267 4.78 3.62 -18.79
C ARG A 267 3.78 3.43 -19.93
N SER A 268 3.54 2.18 -20.33
CA SER A 268 2.55 1.86 -21.35
C SER A 268 1.12 2.14 -20.88
N GLN A 269 0.77 1.83 -19.63
CA GLN A 269 -0.52 2.17 -19.03
C GLN A 269 -0.78 3.68 -19.04
N ARG A 270 0.23 4.47 -18.63
CA ARG A 270 0.16 5.92 -18.66
C ARG A 270 -0.07 6.46 -20.08
N ALA A 271 0.73 5.99 -21.05
CA ALA A 271 0.64 6.42 -22.44
C ALA A 271 -0.73 6.07 -23.03
N LEU A 272 -1.25 4.88 -22.73
CA LEU A 272 -2.57 4.46 -23.17
C LEU A 272 -3.69 5.30 -22.54
N GLY A 273 -3.60 5.58 -21.24
CA GLY A 273 -4.54 6.48 -20.54
C GLY A 273 -4.56 7.88 -21.18
N ALA A 274 -3.38 8.44 -21.45
CA ALA A 274 -3.26 9.74 -22.14
C ALA A 274 -3.84 9.69 -23.57
N ALA A 275 -3.61 8.61 -24.31
CA ALA A 275 -4.14 8.41 -25.64
C ALA A 275 -5.68 8.39 -25.66
N TYR A 276 -6.30 7.63 -24.75
CA TYR A 276 -7.76 7.62 -24.58
C TYR A 276 -8.30 8.98 -24.12
N GLY A 277 -7.62 9.68 -23.22
CA GLY A 277 -7.99 11.03 -22.78
C GLY A 277 -8.00 12.03 -23.94
N HIS A 278 -6.96 12.00 -24.76
CA HIS A 278 -6.90 12.85 -25.97
C HIS A 278 -7.96 12.46 -27.02
N ALA A 279 -8.24 11.17 -27.18
CA ALA A 279 -9.27 10.71 -28.10
C ALA A 279 -10.68 11.17 -27.67
N ARG A 280 -11.01 11.10 -26.39
CA ARG A 280 -12.26 11.62 -25.83
C ARG A 280 -12.39 13.14 -25.95
N ALA A 281 -11.26 13.85 -25.81
CA ALA A 281 -11.21 15.32 -26.01
C ALA A 281 -11.19 15.74 -27.48
N HIS A 282 -11.49 14.83 -28.42
CA HIS A 282 -11.48 15.05 -29.85
C HIS A 282 -10.16 15.63 -30.41
N ARG A 283 -9.02 15.18 -29.86
CA ARG A 283 -7.65 15.56 -30.26
C ARG A 283 -6.92 14.37 -30.91
N PRO A 284 -7.30 13.93 -32.12
CA PRO A 284 -6.87 12.65 -32.70
C PRO A 284 -5.36 12.56 -32.92
N TRP A 285 -4.70 13.65 -33.29
CA TRP A 285 -3.26 13.66 -33.51
C TRP A 285 -2.47 13.48 -32.19
N LYS A 286 -2.95 14.07 -31.07
CA LYS A 286 -2.36 13.87 -29.75
C LYS A 286 -2.61 12.44 -29.25
N ALA A 287 -3.80 11.90 -29.49
CA ALA A 287 -4.14 10.52 -29.15
C ALA A 287 -3.20 9.52 -29.87
N ARG A 288 -3.01 9.70 -31.18
CA ARG A 288 -2.09 8.86 -31.96
C ARG A 288 -0.64 8.98 -31.48
N ARG A 289 -0.16 10.18 -31.22
CA ARG A 289 1.21 10.41 -30.71
C ARG A 289 1.41 9.70 -29.35
N ALA A 290 0.45 9.76 -28.44
CA ALA A 290 0.52 9.08 -27.16
C ALA A 290 0.46 7.55 -27.35
N ALA A 291 -0.36 7.03 -28.26
CA ALA A 291 -0.47 5.61 -28.55
C ALA A 291 0.85 5.01 -29.08
N LEU A 292 1.65 5.76 -29.84
CA LEU A 292 2.96 5.30 -30.32
C LEU A 292 3.90 4.88 -29.17
N ALA A 293 3.81 5.52 -28.01
CA ALA A 293 4.61 5.18 -26.84
C ALA A 293 4.24 3.82 -26.23
N CYS A 294 3.13 3.20 -26.62
CA CYS A 294 2.71 1.88 -26.18
C CYS A 294 3.26 0.73 -27.05
N LEU A 295 3.79 1.03 -28.25
CA LEU A 295 4.20 0.00 -29.23
C LEU A 295 5.32 -0.94 -28.75
N PRO A 296 6.28 -0.50 -27.90
CA PRO A 296 7.24 -1.43 -27.29
C PRO A 296 6.63 -2.32 -26.18
N GLY A 297 5.34 -2.16 -25.90
CA GLY A 297 4.65 -2.84 -24.79
C GLY A 297 4.22 -4.27 -25.09
N SER A 298 3.51 -4.88 -24.15
CA SER A 298 2.92 -6.21 -24.30
C SER A 298 1.91 -6.26 -25.47
N PRO A 299 1.58 -7.46 -26.00
CA PRO A 299 0.64 -7.61 -27.13
C PRO A 299 -0.70 -6.90 -26.92
N ARG A 300 -1.21 -6.84 -25.68
CA ARG A 300 -2.43 -6.10 -25.34
C ARG A 300 -2.29 -4.60 -25.61
N PHE A 301 -1.20 -3.99 -25.17
CA PHE A 301 -0.96 -2.54 -25.38
C PHE A 301 -0.77 -2.22 -26.85
N VAL A 302 -0.07 -3.10 -27.58
CA VAL A 302 0.12 -2.96 -29.03
C VAL A 302 -1.23 -2.99 -29.74
N LEU A 303 -2.12 -3.92 -29.38
CA LEU A 303 -3.46 -4.01 -29.98
C LEU A 303 -4.30 -2.76 -29.70
N GLU A 304 -4.38 -2.32 -28.44
CA GLU A 304 -5.15 -1.12 -28.06
C GLU A 304 -4.55 0.15 -28.70
N ALA A 305 -3.22 0.28 -28.72
CA ALA A 305 -2.54 1.38 -29.39
C ALA A 305 -2.80 1.38 -30.90
N SER A 306 -2.76 0.24 -31.55
CA SER A 306 -3.04 0.10 -32.99
C SER A 306 -4.48 0.53 -33.31
N LEU A 307 -5.44 0.19 -32.45
CA LEU A 307 -6.82 0.64 -32.62
C LEU A 307 -6.96 2.18 -32.52
N ILE A 308 -6.26 2.80 -31.55
CA ILE A 308 -6.23 4.26 -31.41
C ILE A 308 -5.53 4.93 -32.60
N LEU A 309 -4.44 4.33 -33.10
CA LEU A 309 -3.72 4.81 -34.27
C LEU A 309 -4.60 4.82 -35.52
N ALA A 310 -5.36 3.75 -35.72
CA ALA A 310 -6.29 3.60 -36.85
C ALA A 310 -7.50 4.54 -36.70
N SER A 311 -8.21 4.50 -35.59
CA SER A 311 -9.42 5.31 -35.34
C SER A 311 -9.58 5.63 -33.84
N PRO A 312 -9.12 6.79 -33.38
CA PRO A 312 -9.26 7.19 -31.97
C PRO A 312 -10.71 7.19 -31.46
N SER A 313 -11.67 7.59 -32.28
CA SER A 313 -13.10 7.62 -31.92
C SER A 313 -13.71 6.23 -31.79
N LEU A 314 -13.33 5.29 -32.66
CA LEU A 314 -13.76 3.89 -32.58
C LEU A 314 -13.15 3.20 -31.35
N ALA A 315 -11.88 3.46 -31.07
CA ALA A 315 -11.20 2.94 -29.86
C ALA A 315 -11.92 3.36 -28.58
N VAL A 316 -12.34 4.62 -28.46
CA VAL A 316 -13.11 5.12 -27.31
C VAL A 316 -14.44 4.36 -27.19
N ARG A 317 -15.19 4.21 -28.29
CA ARG A 317 -16.49 3.50 -28.28
C ARG A 317 -16.35 2.04 -27.84
N ILE A 318 -15.33 1.32 -28.34
CA ILE A 318 -15.06 -0.07 -27.97
C ILE A 318 -14.64 -0.14 -26.50
N GLY A 319 -13.73 0.72 -26.06
CA GLY A 319 -13.25 0.74 -24.67
C GLY A 319 -14.35 1.08 -23.66
N ASP A 320 -15.27 1.96 -23.99
CA ASP A 320 -16.41 2.30 -23.14
C ASP A 320 -17.47 1.18 -23.13
N ALA A 321 -17.71 0.49 -24.23
CA ALA A 321 -18.58 -0.70 -24.28
C ALA A 321 -18.01 -1.86 -23.47
N ALA A 322 -16.71 -2.10 -23.54
CA ALA A 322 -16.05 -3.14 -22.75
C ALA A 322 -16.10 -2.86 -21.24
N ARG A 323 -15.97 -1.60 -20.82
CA ARG A 323 -16.11 -1.19 -19.42
C ARG A 323 -17.53 -1.42 -18.89
N ARG A 324 -18.57 -1.07 -19.66
CA ARG A 324 -19.99 -1.29 -19.25
C ARG A 324 -20.36 -2.77 -19.06
N ARG A 325 -19.62 -3.70 -19.68
CA ARG A 325 -19.85 -5.15 -19.53
C ARG A 325 -19.11 -5.78 -18.33
N ARG A 326 -18.21 -5.04 -17.67
CA ARG A 326 -17.44 -5.51 -16.50
C ARG A 326 -18.02 -5.04 -15.16
N TRP A 327 -19.12 -4.25 -15.20
CA TRP A 327 -19.90 -3.79 -14.06
C TRP A 327 -21.33 -4.38 -14.17
#